data_ff8a2cbd7fb74eab944001afd48e8b5c
#
_entry.id   ff8a2cbd7fb74eab944001afd48e8b5c
#
_cell.length_a   1.000
_cell.length_b   1.000
_cell.length_c   1.000
_cell.angle_alpha   90.00
_cell.angle_beta   90.00
_cell.angle_gamma   90.00
#
_symmetry.space_group_name_H-M   'P 1'
#
loop_
_entity.id
_entity.type
_entity.pdbx_description
1 polymer ?
#
loop_
_entity_poly.entity_id
_entity_poly.type
_entity_poly.pdbx_seq_one_letter_code
_entity_poly.pdbx_strand_id
1 'polypeptide(L)'
;MDDGTAVIVHAVLGDPSKGDETLDPKRSLLSEVHDGTHAEFVTVPAYNVIPKPDFLSYEEAACLPTAWLTAYRMLFTKSGLKKGDTVLIQGAGGGVATALIQLANAAGFVTWVTSRDEAKREYAKSIGATEAFESGARLPGKVDAVMESVGEATWSHSMRSLRPGGKIVICGATSGANPPADLNRLFFLQLEVVGSTMGTRTEFEGLLKFLGETGVRPHIQQVFSLEDAKQGYELMHKGDIQGKLVIVP
;
A
#
# COMPACT_ATOMS: atom_id res chain seq x y z
N MET A 1 18.30 21.04 2.34
CA MET A 1 19.50 21.04 1.47
C MET A 1 19.34 22.23 0.54
N ASP A 2 20.28 23.15 0.57
CA ASP A 2 20.23 24.35 -0.29
C ASP A 2 21.01 24.17 -1.59
N ASP A 3 21.25 22.93 -1.99
CA ASP A 3 22.11 22.56 -3.14
C ASP A 3 21.33 22.18 -4.40
N GLY A 4 19.98 22.26 -4.35
CA GLY A 4 19.11 21.90 -5.48
C GLY A 4 18.98 20.38 -5.73
N THR A 5 19.44 19.52 -4.83
CA THR A 5 19.31 18.07 -4.98
C THR A 5 17.86 17.63 -4.91
N ALA A 6 17.39 16.88 -5.92
CA ALA A 6 16.06 16.31 -5.92
C ALA A 6 15.96 15.16 -4.89
N VAL A 7 14.96 15.22 -3.99
CA VAL A 7 14.83 14.28 -2.88
C VAL A 7 13.39 13.80 -2.71
N ILE A 8 13.24 12.67 -2.01
CA ILE A 8 11.97 12.14 -1.51
C ILE A 8 12.07 12.09 0.02
N VAL A 9 11.00 12.47 0.69
CA VAL A 9 10.95 12.43 2.15
C VAL A 9 10.34 11.11 2.63
N HIS A 10 11.08 10.33 3.40
CA HIS A 10 10.56 9.15 4.10
C HIS A 10 9.67 9.59 5.27
N ALA A 11 8.43 9.11 5.31
CA ALA A 11 7.42 9.65 6.24
C ALA A 11 7.52 9.10 7.68
N VAL A 12 8.28 8.02 7.92
CA VAL A 12 8.43 7.42 9.27
C VAL A 12 9.56 8.10 10.02
N LEU A 13 9.24 8.67 11.17
CA LEU A 13 10.17 9.28 12.11
C LEU A 13 10.40 8.32 13.26
N GLY A 14 11.49 7.61 13.27
CA GLY A 14 11.87 6.63 14.28
C GLY A 14 13.38 6.52 14.41
N ASP A 15 13.85 5.72 15.35
CA ASP A 15 15.27 5.50 15.59
C ASP A 15 15.84 4.44 14.65
N PRO A 16 16.68 4.81 13.67
CA PRO A 16 17.26 3.86 12.72
C PRO A 16 18.18 2.83 13.37
N SER A 17 18.70 3.09 14.57
CA SER A 17 19.56 2.13 15.29
C SER A 17 18.81 0.89 15.76
N LYS A 18 17.48 0.91 15.74
CA LYS A 18 16.60 -0.24 16.07
C LYS A 18 16.54 -1.30 14.95
N GLY A 19 17.11 -1.02 13.79
CA GLY A 19 17.08 -1.92 12.63
C GLY A 19 15.76 -1.88 11.85
N ASP A 20 14.62 -1.74 12.53
CA ASP A 20 13.30 -1.49 11.95
C ASP A 20 12.67 -0.31 12.70
N GLU A 21 12.79 0.90 12.16
CA GLU A 21 12.27 2.12 12.77
C GLU A 21 10.74 2.13 12.90
N THR A 22 10.04 1.28 12.16
CA THR A 22 8.60 1.13 12.30
C THR A 22 8.20 0.41 13.60
N LEU A 23 9.15 -0.25 14.27
CA LEU A 23 8.95 -0.92 15.55
C LEU A 23 9.44 -0.08 16.76
N ASP A 24 10.00 1.09 16.52
CA ASP A 24 10.35 2.00 17.61
C ASP A 24 9.08 2.44 18.37
N PRO A 25 8.99 2.21 19.68
CA PRO A 25 7.83 2.67 20.47
C PRO A 25 7.60 4.18 20.43
N LYS A 26 8.62 4.95 20.10
CA LYS A 26 8.56 6.42 19.99
C LYS A 26 8.39 6.90 18.54
N ARG A 27 8.23 5.96 17.59
CA ARG A 27 8.01 6.35 16.19
C ARG A 27 6.79 7.24 16.06
N SER A 28 6.86 8.13 15.10
CA SER A 28 5.72 8.92 14.64
C SER A 28 5.74 9.00 13.11
N LEU A 29 4.71 9.58 12.55
CA LEU A 29 4.63 9.82 11.11
C LEU A 29 4.50 11.33 10.86
N LEU A 30 5.00 11.79 9.73
CA LEU A 30 4.65 13.12 9.23
C LEU A 30 3.13 13.21 9.07
N SER A 31 2.56 14.37 9.38
CA SER A 31 1.12 14.65 9.44
C SER A 31 0.34 13.96 10.58
N GLU A 32 1.01 13.37 11.57
CA GLU A 32 0.40 12.91 12.82
C GLU A 32 0.81 13.81 14.00
N VAL A 33 1.99 13.56 14.57
CA VAL A 33 2.55 14.37 15.69
C VAL A 33 3.34 15.56 15.16
N HIS A 34 3.86 15.45 13.96
CA HIS A 34 4.61 16.48 13.25
C HIS A 34 3.79 17.05 12.10
N ASP A 35 4.13 18.25 11.67
CA ASP A 35 3.53 18.85 10.49
C ASP A 35 3.69 17.94 9.27
N GLY A 36 2.68 17.98 8.37
CA GLY A 36 2.68 17.25 7.12
C GLY A 36 3.47 17.96 6.02
N THR A 37 3.28 17.49 4.80
CA THR A 37 4.03 17.93 3.62
C THR A 37 3.21 18.77 2.64
N HIS A 38 2.00 19.20 3.01
CA HIS A 38 1.18 20.12 2.21
C HIS A 38 1.65 21.57 2.47
N ALA A 39 2.85 21.88 2.04
CA ALA A 39 3.52 23.17 2.21
C ALA A 39 4.63 23.32 1.15
N GLU A 40 5.01 24.54 0.84
CA GLU A 40 6.15 24.83 -0.04
C GLU A 40 7.48 24.34 0.54
N PHE A 41 7.60 24.33 1.87
CA PHE A 41 8.81 23.93 2.60
C PHE A 41 8.46 23.01 3.76
N VAL A 42 9.30 21.99 3.97
CA VAL A 42 9.20 21.08 5.12
C VAL A 42 10.57 20.88 5.75
N THR A 43 10.60 20.72 7.07
CA THR A 43 11.81 20.40 7.82
C THR A 43 11.71 18.97 8.33
N VAL A 44 12.69 18.15 7.99
CA VAL A 44 12.76 16.75 8.40
C VAL A 44 14.18 16.35 8.82
N PRO A 45 14.38 15.32 9.64
CA PRO A 45 15.71 14.79 9.92
C PRO A 45 16.43 14.36 8.64
N ALA A 46 17.73 14.55 8.59
CA ALA A 46 18.54 14.17 7.41
C ALA A 46 18.39 12.68 7.04
N TYR A 47 18.18 11.81 8.03
CA TYR A 47 17.91 10.38 7.80
C TYR A 47 16.65 10.14 6.96
N ASN A 48 15.67 11.02 7.02
CA ASN A 48 14.40 10.90 6.28
C ASN A 48 14.51 11.41 4.84
N VAL A 49 15.65 11.95 4.44
CA VAL A 49 15.87 12.45 3.07
C VAL A 49 16.52 11.36 2.23
N ILE A 50 15.89 11.01 1.11
CA ILE A 50 16.32 9.98 0.17
C ILE A 50 16.50 10.65 -1.20
N PRO A 51 17.60 10.44 -1.93
CA PRO A 51 17.77 10.94 -3.29
C PRO A 51 16.62 10.45 -4.20
N LYS A 52 16.01 11.38 -4.95
CA LYS A 52 15.00 11.04 -5.95
C LYS A 52 15.70 10.52 -7.20
N PRO A 53 15.39 9.30 -7.68
CA PRO A 53 15.90 8.83 -8.96
C PRO A 53 15.39 9.66 -10.14
N ASP A 54 16.23 9.84 -11.16
CA ASP A 54 15.90 10.65 -12.34
C ASP A 54 14.74 10.07 -13.17
N PHE A 55 14.50 8.78 -13.08
CA PHE A 55 13.42 8.11 -13.80
C PHE A 55 12.01 8.38 -13.25
N LEU A 56 11.88 9.03 -12.09
CA LEU A 56 10.61 9.43 -11.48
C LEU A 56 10.36 10.93 -11.66
N SER A 57 9.13 11.31 -11.97
CA SER A 57 8.69 12.69 -11.79
C SER A 57 8.55 13.02 -10.28
N TYR A 58 8.35 14.29 -9.92
CA TYR A 58 8.09 14.66 -8.54
C TYR A 58 6.74 14.13 -8.05
N GLU A 59 5.73 14.14 -8.92
CA GLU A 59 4.39 13.63 -8.64
C GLU A 59 4.41 12.11 -8.40
N GLU A 60 5.15 11.36 -9.22
CA GLU A 60 5.35 9.92 -9.01
C GLU A 60 6.08 9.65 -7.71
N ALA A 61 7.15 10.39 -7.43
CA ALA A 61 7.92 10.29 -6.21
C ALA A 61 7.08 10.57 -4.96
N ALA A 62 6.20 11.57 -4.99
CA ALA A 62 5.29 11.90 -3.90
C ALA A 62 4.30 10.78 -3.55
N CYS A 63 4.00 9.87 -4.47
CA CYS A 63 3.11 8.73 -4.23
C CYS A 63 3.75 7.63 -3.35
N LEU A 64 5.09 7.60 -3.26
CA LEU A 64 5.83 6.45 -2.75
C LEU A 64 5.90 6.32 -1.23
N PRO A 65 6.10 7.39 -0.44
CA PRO A 65 6.48 7.29 0.98
C PRO A 65 5.48 6.57 1.87
N THR A 66 4.20 6.60 1.52
CA THR A 66 3.13 5.99 2.33
C THR A 66 2.50 4.79 1.64
N ALA A 67 1.71 5.02 0.59
CA ALA A 67 0.90 3.96 -0.02
C ALA A 67 1.75 2.86 -0.70
N TRP A 68 2.74 3.26 -1.47
CA TRP A 68 3.60 2.33 -2.20
C TRP A 68 4.58 1.60 -1.29
N LEU A 69 5.16 2.29 -0.32
CA LEU A 69 6.04 1.68 0.67
C LEU A 69 5.28 0.67 1.55
N THR A 70 4.05 1.00 1.96
CA THR A 70 3.18 0.07 2.69
C THR A 70 2.91 -1.18 1.84
N ALA A 71 2.55 -1.01 0.58
CA ALA A 71 2.29 -2.12 -0.34
C ALA A 71 3.54 -2.99 -0.56
N TYR A 72 4.70 -2.37 -0.74
CA TYR A 72 5.98 -3.06 -0.88
C TYR A 72 6.28 -3.93 0.35
N ARG A 73 6.19 -3.35 1.55
CA ARG A 73 6.40 -4.08 2.80
C ARG A 73 5.43 -5.25 2.96
N MET A 74 4.15 -5.04 2.68
CA MET A 74 3.15 -6.10 2.73
C MET A 74 3.51 -7.28 1.84
N LEU A 75 3.88 -7.01 0.58
CA LEU A 75 4.18 -8.05 -0.42
C LEU A 75 5.52 -8.73 -0.18
N PHE A 76 6.59 -7.98 0.03
CA PHE A 76 7.95 -8.52 -0.04
C PHE A 76 8.55 -8.85 1.34
N THR A 77 8.11 -8.17 2.40
CA THR A 77 8.64 -8.40 3.75
C THR A 77 7.71 -9.26 4.59
N LYS A 78 6.39 -9.05 4.51
CA LYS A 78 5.42 -9.65 5.45
C LYS A 78 4.71 -10.88 4.92
N SER A 79 4.47 -10.97 3.62
CA SER A 79 3.62 -12.05 3.06
C SER A 79 4.30 -13.41 2.99
N GLY A 80 5.57 -13.44 2.68
CA GLY A 80 6.31 -14.68 2.37
C GLY A 80 6.00 -15.26 0.99
N LEU A 81 5.30 -14.51 0.12
CA LEU A 81 4.95 -14.93 -1.25
C LEU A 81 6.19 -15.15 -2.12
N LYS A 82 6.06 -16.08 -3.06
CA LYS A 82 7.04 -16.39 -4.10
C LYS A 82 6.41 -16.20 -5.48
N LYS A 83 7.24 -16.00 -6.48
CA LYS A 83 6.78 -15.89 -7.88
C LYS A 83 5.88 -17.09 -8.25
N GLY A 84 4.70 -16.77 -8.80
CA GLY A 84 3.67 -17.75 -9.15
C GLY A 84 2.63 -17.99 -8.07
N ASP A 85 2.86 -17.58 -6.81
CA ASP A 85 1.85 -17.65 -5.75
C ASP A 85 0.68 -16.71 -6.06
N THR A 86 -0.50 -17.06 -5.51
CA THR A 86 -1.72 -16.27 -5.68
C THR A 86 -1.94 -15.34 -4.49
N VAL A 87 -2.07 -14.06 -4.76
CA VAL A 87 -2.40 -13.04 -3.77
C VAL A 87 -3.80 -12.47 -4.00
N LEU A 88 -4.61 -12.38 -2.94
CA LEU A 88 -5.88 -11.68 -2.95
C LEU A 88 -5.72 -10.29 -2.33
N ILE A 89 -6.14 -9.26 -3.05
CA ILE A 89 -6.16 -7.88 -2.57
C ILE A 89 -7.60 -7.49 -2.31
N GLN A 90 -7.93 -7.14 -1.07
CA GLN A 90 -9.25 -6.66 -0.70
C GLN A 90 -9.37 -5.17 -1.00
N GLY A 91 -10.32 -4.82 -1.87
CA GLY A 91 -10.51 -3.47 -2.38
C GLY A 91 -9.70 -3.17 -3.65
N ALA A 92 -10.18 -2.21 -4.44
CA ALA A 92 -9.55 -1.70 -5.64
C ALA A 92 -9.70 -0.18 -5.71
N GLY A 93 -8.83 0.50 -6.40
CA GLY A 93 -8.90 1.95 -6.64
C GLY A 93 -8.17 2.81 -5.60
N GLY A 94 -8.10 2.43 -4.33
CA GLY A 94 -7.31 3.16 -3.33
C GLY A 94 -5.80 3.06 -3.57
N GLY A 95 -5.03 4.01 -3.04
CA GLY A 95 -3.58 4.10 -3.30
C GLY A 95 -2.78 2.85 -2.94
N VAL A 96 -3.08 2.22 -1.78
CA VAL A 96 -2.40 0.96 -1.37
C VAL A 96 -2.82 -0.19 -2.29
N ALA A 97 -4.12 -0.34 -2.58
CA ALA A 97 -4.60 -1.42 -3.45
C ALA A 97 -4.01 -1.31 -4.87
N THR A 98 -3.97 -0.11 -5.44
CA THR A 98 -3.35 0.14 -6.75
C THR A 98 -1.86 -0.22 -6.75
N ALA A 99 -1.12 0.20 -5.73
CA ALA A 99 0.29 -0.15 -5.57
C ALA A 99 0.49 -1.67 -5.42
N LEU A 100 -0.33 -2.34 -4.60
CA LEU A 100 -0.29 -3.80 -4.44
C LEU A 100 -0.49 -4.51 -5.77
N ILE A 101 -1.48 -4.11 -6.57
CA ILE A 101 -1.76 -4.73 -7.87
C ILE A 101 -0.56 -4.60 -8.80
N GLN A 102 -0.03 -3.39 -8.97
CA GLN A 102 1.06 -3.13 -9.90
C GLN A 102 2.37 -3.81 -9.46
N LEU A 103 2.70 -3.75 -8.17
CA LEU A 103 3.89 -4.42 -7.62
C LEU A 103 3.78 -5.95 -7.68
N ALA A 104 2.61 -6.51 -7.34
CA ALA A 104 2.36 -7.95 -7.37
C ALA A 104 2.46 -8.51 -8.81
N ASN A 105 1.84 -7.82 -9.76
CA ASN A 105 1.94 -8.19 -11.18
C ASN A 105 3.38 -8.16 -11.68
N ALA A 106 4.13 -7.09 -11.39
CA ALA A 106 5.53 -6.97 -11.80
C ALA A 106 6.45 -8.02 -11.12
N ALA A 107 6.10 -8.46 -9.91
CA ALA A 107 6.79 -9.53 -9.21
C ALA A 107 6.45 -10.95 -9.75
N GLY A 108 5.46 -11.05 -10.64
CA GLY A 108 5.00 -12.31 -11.23
C GLY A 108 4.11 -13.14 -10.30
N PHE A 109 3.35 -12.49 -9.40
CA PHE A 109 2.30 -13.14 -8.62
C PHE A 109 1.01 -13.23 -9.44
N VAL A 110 0.19 -14.24 -9.17
CA VAL A 110 -1.19 -14.30 -9.65
C VAL A 110 -2.02 -13.37 -8.77
N THR A 111 -2.48 -12.24 -9.32
CA THR A 111 -3.07 -11.16 -8.54
C THR A 111 -4.59 -11.15 -8.72
N TRP A 112 -5.31 -11.50 -7.66
CA TRP A 112 -6.76 -11.42 -7.58
C TRP A 112 -7.19 -10.22 -6.73
N VAL A 113 -8.27 -9.57 -7.14
CA VAL A 113 -8.76 -8.36 -6.50
C VAL A 113 -10.25 -8.45 -6.26
N THR A 114 -10.75 -7.85 -5.19
CA THR A 114 -12.20 -7.71 -4.99
C THR A 114 -12.61 -6.23 -4.94
N SER A 115 -13.78 -5.93 -5.49
CA SER A 115 -14.42 -4.62 -5.32
C SER A 115 -15.94 -4.74 -5.47
N ARG A 116 -16.69 -3.92 -4.74
CA ARG A 116 -18.14 -3.75 -4.92
C ARG A 116 -18.48 -3.04 -6.22
N ASP A 117 -17.59 -2.19 -6.69
CA ASP A 117 -17.72 -1.31 -7.84
C ASP A 117 -17.14 -1.99 -9.09
N GLU A 118 -17.95 -2.10 -10.14
CA GLU A 118 -17.55 -2.72 -11.41
C GLU A 118 -16.47 -1.92 -12.13
N ALA A 119 -16.58 -0.59 -12.17
CA ALA A 119 -15.58 0.26 -12.81
C ALA A 119 -14.20 0.11 -12.14
N LYS A 120 -14.18 -0.06 -10.80
CA LYS A 120 -12.93 -0.34 -10.08
C LYS A 120 -12.40 -1.75 -10.33
N ARG A 121 -13.25 -2.74 -10.60
CA ARG A 121 -12.79 -4.07 -11.01
C ARG A 121 -12.13 -4.04 -12.40
N GLU A 122 -12.73 -3.34 -13.35
CA GLU A 122 -12.14 -3.16 -14.68
C GLU A 122 -10.84 -2.35 -14.63
N TYR A 123 -10.82 -1.28 -13.82
CA TYR A 123 -9.59 -0.54 -13.55
C TYR A 123 -8.49 -1.44 -12.96
N ALA A 124 -8.80 -2.29 -11.97
CA ALA A 124 -7.83 -3.21 -11.41
C ALA A 124 -7.20 -4.14 -12.45
N LYS A 125 -8.01 -4.66 -13.39
CA LYS A 125 -7.50 -5.47 -14.52
C LYS A 125 -6.61 -4.66 -15.44
N SER A 126 -6.96 -3.42 -15.75
CA SER A 126 -6.18 -2.57 -16.65
C SER A 126 -4.79 -2.23 -16.11
N ILE A 127 -4.61 -2.27 -14.78
CA ILE A 127 -3.33 -2.01 -14.11
C ILE A 127 -2.58 -3.27 -13.66
N GLY A 128 -3.04 -4.48 -14.06
CA GLY A 128 -2.29 -5.71 -13.91
C GLY A 128 -2.90 -6.77 -12.98
N ALA A 129 -4.14 -6.61 -12.48
CA ALA A 129 -4.79 -7.71 -11.80
C ALA A 129 -5.08 -8.86 -12.81
N THR A 130 -4.75 -10.08 -12.42
CA THR A 130 -5.04 -11.28 -13.23
C THR A 130 -6.55 -11.50 -13.33
N GLU A 131 -7.26 -11.31 -12.20
CA GLU A 131 -8.72 -11.43 -12.12
C GLU A 131 -9.27 -10.44 -11.09
N ALA A 132 -10.52 -10.00 -11.31
CA ALA A 132 -11.22 -9.13 -10.39
C ALA A 132 -12.65 -9.64 -10.14
N PHE A 133 -13.02 -9.73 -8.88
CA PHE A 133 -14.29 -10.32 -8.43
C PHE A 133 -15.14 -9.31 -7.66
N GLU A 134 -16.42 -9.56 -7.56
CA GLU A 134 -17.27 -8.83 -6.64
C GLU A 134 -16.86 -9.12 -5.18
N SER A 135 -16.99 -8.13 -4.29
CA SER A 135 -16.66 -8.30 -2.87
C SER A 135 -17.48 -9.43 -2.25
N GLY A 136 -16.78 -10.37 -1.61
CA GLY A 136 -17.38 -11.54 -0.98
C GLY A 136 -17.71 -12.69 -1.92
N ALA A 137 -17.46 -12.57 -3.22
CA ALA A 137 -17.70 -13.61 -4.21
C ALA A 137 -16.92 -14.89 -3.91
N ARG A 138 -17.45 -16.03 -4.31
CA ARG A 138 -16.71 -17.29 -4.27
C ARG A 138 -15.59 -17.25 -5.31
N LEU A 139 -14.36 -17.41 -4.84
CA LEU A 139 -13.18 -17.46 -5.71
C LEU A 139 -13.02 -18.84 -6.36
N PRO A 140 -12.36 -18.93 -7.54
CA PRO A 140 -12.14 -20.19 -8.24
C PRO A 140 -11.21 -21.16 -7.48
N GLY A 141 -10.40 -20.65 -6.57
CA GLY A 141 -9.45 -21.41 -5.76
C GLY A 141 -9.12 -20.75 -4.44
N LYS A 142 -8.16 -21.33 -3.72
CA LYS A 142 -7.59 -20.75 -2.51
C LYS A 142 -6.36 -19.92 -2.86
N VAL A 143 -6.07 -18.93 -2.02
CA VAL A 143 -4.93 -18.04 -2.21
C VAL A 143 -3.85 -18.27 -1.16
N ASP A 144 -2.62 -17.93 -1.48
CA ASP A 144 -1.46 -18.06 -0.59
C ASP A 144 -1.43 -16.96 0.46
N ALA A 145 -1.79 -15.74 0.06
CA ALA A 145 -1.90 -14.62 0.98
C ALA A 145 -3.05 -13.67 0.61
N VAL A 146 -3.52 -12.93 1.63
CA VAL A 146 -4.50 -11.85 1.47
C VAL A 146 -3.88 -10.54 1.95
N MET A 147 -3.99 -9.49 1.16
CA MET A 147 -3.65 -8.11 1.52
C MET A 147 -4.92 -7.39 1.97
N GLU A 148 -4.99 -7.08 3.26
CA GLU A 148 -6.19 -6.57 3.92
C GLU A 148 -6.00 -5.13 4.39
N SER A 149 -6.85 -4.23 3.90
CA SER A 149 -6.89 -2.83 4.32
C SER A 149 -8.31 -2.37 4.66
N VAL A 150 -9.31 -3.24 4.46
CA VAL A 150 -10.73 -2.94 4.60
C VAL A 150 -11.25 -3.27 6.00
N GLY A 151 -10.92 -4.44 6.54
CA GLY A 151 -11.30 -4.84 7.89
C GLY A 151 -12.61 -5.63 7.97
N GLU A 152 -13.54 -5.25 8.85
CA GLU A 152 -14.73 -6.04 9.20
C GLU A 152 -15.52 -6.55 8.00
N ALA A 153 -15.78 -5.68 7.01
CA ALA A 153 -16.61 -6.00 5.86
C ALA A 153 -16.02 -7.11 4.97
N THR A 154 -14.71 -7.31 4.96
CA THR A 154 -14.02 -8.29 4.12
C THR A 154 -13.36 -9.42 4.90
N TRP A 155 -13.24 -9.30 6.20
CA TRP A 155 -12.50 -10.22 7.06
C TRP A 155 -12.91 -11.69 6.88
N SER A 156 -14.21 -11.97 6.98
CA SER A 156 -14.72 -13.35 6.81
C SER A 156 -14.43 -13.92 5.42
N HIS A 157 -14.44 -13.07 4.40
CA HIS A 157 -14.07 -13.48 3.04
C HIS A 157 -12.57 -13.75 2.96
N SER A 158 -11.73 -12.87 3.51
CA SER A 158 -10.27 -13.02 3.59
C SER A 158 -9.87 -14.33 4.26
N MET A 159 -10.44 -14.61 5.44
CA MET A 159 -10.22 -15.87 6.17
C MET A 159 -10.61 -17.11 5.37
N ARG A 160 -11.76 -17.07 4.69
CA ARG A 160 -12.24 -18.22 3.89
C ARG A 160 -11.47 -18.42 2.60
N SER A 161 -10.83 -17.39 2.08
CA SER A 161 -10.09 -17.46 0.81
C SER A 161 -8.74 -18.15 0.92
N LEU A 162 -8.14 -18.16 2.11
CA LEU A 162 -6.81 -18.75 2.33
C LEU A 162 -6.79 -20.28 2.22
N ARG A 163 -5.68 -20.80 1.68
CA ARG A 163 -5.29 -22.21 1.81
C ARG A 163 -4.77 -22.51 3.22
N PRO A 164 -4.66 -23.77 3.62
CA PRO A 164 -3.90 -24.13 4.84
C PRO A 164 -2.48 -23.54 4.82
N GLY A 165 -2.03 -22.97 5.93
CA GLY A 165 -0.75 -22.27 6.05
C GLY A 165 -0.71 -20.93 5.33
N GLY A 166 -1.85 -20.40 4.87
CA GLY A 166 -1.94 -19.10 4.22
C GLY A 166 -1.87 -17.94 5.21
N LYS A 167 -1.65 -16.71 4.70
CA LYS A 167 -1.36 -15.53 5.51
C LYS A 167 -2.26 -14.35 5.16
N ILE A 168 -2.78 -13.66 6.18
CA ILE A 168 -3.40 -12.32 6.03
C ILE A 168 -2.39 -11.27 6.48
N VAL A 169 -2.07 -10.32 5.62
CA VAL A 169 -1.26 -9.15 5.96
C VAL A 169 -2.17 -7.92 6.03
N ILE A 170 -2.21 -7.26 7.18
CA ILE A 170 -3.15 -6.18 7.50
C ILE A 170 -2.39 -4.86 7.57
N CYS A 171 -2.84 -3.84 6.84
CA CYS A 171 -2.32 -2.47 6.97
C CYS A 171 -3.40 -1.42 7.28
N GLY A 172 -4.64 -1.82 7.42
CA GLY A 172 -5.75 -0.91 7.71
C GLY A 172 -7.06 -1.63 7.98
N ALA A 173 -8.06 -0.87 8.46
CA ALA A 173 -9.37 -1.37 8.84
C ALA A 173 -10.45 -0.32 8.56
N THR A 174 -10.57 0.12 7.30
CA THR A 174 -11.42 1.26 6.90
C THR A 174 -12.93 1.01 7.08
N SER A 175 -13.37 -0.25 7.19
CA SER A 175 -14.76 -0.61 7.44
C SER A 175 -15.07 -1.01 8.89
N GLY A 176 -14.05 -0.99 9.76
CA GLY A 176 -14.15 -1.40 11.16
C GLY A 176 -12.96 -2.25 11.58
N ALA A 177 -12.55 -2.08 12.84
CA ALA A 177 -11.31 -2.66 13.38
C ALA A 177 -11.51 -3.92 14.24
N ASN A 178 -12.76 -4.34 14.47
CA ASN A 178 -13.08 -5.44 15.40
C ASN A 178 -13.83 -6.60 14.74
N PRO A 179 -13.28 -7.23 13.69
CA PRO A 179 -13.90 -8.38 13.08
C PRO A 179 -13.85 -9.58 14.02
N PRO A 180 -14.84 -10.51 13.96
CA PRO A 180 -14.81 -11.72 14.77
C PRO A 180 -13.65 -12.63 14.35
N ALA A 181 -12.81 -13.03 15.31
CA ALA A 181 -11.76 -14.00 15.06
C ALA A 181 -12.33 -15.43 15.00
N ASP A 182 -12.34 -16.05 13.83
CA ASP A 182 -12.65 -17.48 13.67
C ASP A 182 -11.44 -18.31 14.13
N LEU A 183 -11.33 -18.52 15.44
CA LEU A 183 -10.19 -19.24 16.04
C LEU A 183 -10.12 -20.70 15.56
N ASN A 184 -11.27 -21.35 15.35
CA ASN A 184 -11.28 -22.73 14.83
C ASN A 184 -10.61 -22.80 13.46
N ARG A 185 -10.94 -21.88 12.58
CA ARG A 185 -10.29 -21.78 11.27
C ARG A 185 -8.82 -21.44 11.37
N LEU A 186 -8.46 -20.48 12.23
CA LEU A 186 -7.07 -20.06 12.44
C LEU A 186 -6.18 -21.24 12.82
N PHE A 187 -6.51 -21.99 13.91
CA PHE A 187 -5.64 -23.07 14.34
C PHE A 187 -5.72 -24.30 13.44
N PHE A 188 -6.93 -24.65 12.97
CA PHE A 188 -7.11 -25.88 12.17
C PHE A 188 -6.41 -25.79 10.81
N LEU A 189 -6.44 -24.60 10.17
CA LEU A 189 -5.75 -24.37 8.91
C LEU A 189 -4.35 -23.77 9.10
N GLN A 190 -3.89 -23.57 10.34
CA GLN A 190 -2.58 -23.02 10.66
C GLN A 190 -2.33 -21.67 9.94
N LEU A 191 -3.34 -20.78 9.97
CA LEU A 191 -3.27 -19.48 9.31
C LEU A 191 -2.44 -18.49 10.11
N GLU A 192 -1.75 -17.59 9.42
CA GLU A 192 -1.04 -16.48 10.04
C GLU A 192 -1.80 -15.16 9.82
N VAL A 193 -1.85 -14.33 10.87
CA VAL A 193 -2.37 -12.95 10.82
C VAL A 193 -1.24 -12.01 11.19
N VAL A 194 -0.84 -11.14 10.25
CA VAL A 194 0.35 -10.30 10.37
C VAL A 194 0.00 -8.84 10.18
N GLY A 195 0.34 -8.00 11.16
CA GLY A 195 0.26 -6.56 11.04
C GLY A 195 1.41 -5.98 10.20
N SER A 196 1.12 -4.95 9.43
CA SER A 196 2.09 -4.19 8.64
C SER A 196 1.73 -2.70 8.68
N THR A 197 2.72 -1.85 8.92
CA THR A 197 2.53 -0.40 8.87
C THR A 197 3.71 0.23 8.16
N MET A 198 3.41 1.12 7.21
CA MET A 198 4.43 1.86 6.45
C MET A 198 5.53 0.94 5.90
N GLY A 199 6.78 1.33 6.07
CA GLY A 199 7.98 0.56 5.78
C GLY A 199 9.22 1.28 6.30
N THR A 200 10.35 0.58 6.32
CA THR A 200 11.65 1.15 6.71
C THR A 200 12.28 1.93 5.56
N ARG A 201 13.28 2.75 5.87
CA ARG A 201 14.11 3.40 4.84
C ARG A 201 14.76 2.37 3.90
N THR A 202 15.27 1.27 4.43
CA THR A 202 15.86 0.19 3.61
C THR A 202 14.84 -0.42 2.66
N GLU A 203 13.60 -0.62 3.11
CA GLU A 203 12.51 -1.09 2.24
C GLU A 203 12.14 -0.04 1.19
N PHE A 204 12.24 1.25 1.52
CA PHE A 204 12.01 2.31 0.55
C PHE A 204 13.09 2.33 -0.55
N GLU A 205 14.35 2.18 -0.18
CA GLU A 205 15.46 2.02 -1.15
C GLU A 205 15.26 0.78 -2.02
N GLY A 206 14.77 -0.33 -1.42
CA GLY A 206 14.36 -1.54 -2.15
C GLY A 206 13.22 -1.31 -3.12
N LEU A 207 12.21 -0.54 -2.72
CA LEU A 207 11.11 -0.14 -3.60
C LEU A 207 11.62 0.69 -4.79
N LEU A 208 12.47 1.70 -4.56
CA LEU A 208 13.04 2.51 -5.63
C LEU A 208 13.84 1.67 -6.64
N LYS A 209 14.64 0.73 -6.14
CA LYS A 209 15.36 -0.22 -6.98
C LYS A 209 14.40 -1.06 -7.82
N PHE A 210 13.37 -1.65 -7.19
CA PHE A 210 12.36 -2.46 -7.88
C PHE A 210 11.64 -1.67 -8.99
N LEU A 211 11.26 -0.42 -8.74
CA LEU A 211 10.64 0.44 -9.75
C LEU A 211 11.58 0.74 -10.93
N GLY A 212 12.87 0.94 -10.66
CA GLY A 212 13.88 1.12 -11.70
C GLY A 212 14.08 -0.11 -12.58
N GLU A 213 14.06 -1.30 -11.98
CA GLU A 213 14.25 -2.57 -12.69
C GLU A 213 13.02 -3.01 -13.49
N THR A 214 11.81 -2.73 -12.99
CA THR A 214 10.56 -3.20 -13.60
C THR A 214 9.89 -2.17 -14.51
N GLY A 215 10.25 -0.90 -14.38
CA GLY A 215 9.60 0.19 -15.11
C GLY A 215 8.19 0.55 -14.60
N VAL A 216 7.73 -0.06 -13.51
CA VAL A 216 6.42 0.25 -12.91
C VAL A 216 6.39 1.68 -12.39
N ARG A 217 5.26 2.37 -12.55
CA ARG A 217 5.03 3.75 -12.13
C ARG A 217 3.72 3.89 -11.38
N PRO A 218 3.64 4.79 -10.38
CA PRO A 218 2.39 5.12 -9.73
C PRO A 218 1.34 5.62 -10.73
N HIS A 219 0.13 5.09 -10.61
CA HIS A 219 -1.00 5.65 -11.34
C HIS A 219 -1.53 6.88 -10.59
N ILE A 220 -1.44 8.04 -11.23
CA ILE A 220 -1.91 9.32 -10.72
C ILE A 220 -3.20 9.67 -11.45
N GLN A 221 -4.31 9.73 -10.72
CA GLN A 221 -5.60 10.11 -11.28
C GLN A 221 -5.66 11.61 -11.58
N GLN A 222 -5.16 12.43 -10.66
CA GLN A 222 -5.20 13.88 -10.80
C GLN A 222 -4.13 14.57 -9.94
N VAL A 223 -3.66 15.70 -10.44
CA VAL A 223 -2.75 16.61 -9.73
C VAL A 223 -3.52 17.91 -9.45
N PHE A 224 -3.37 18.43 -8.23
CA PHE A 224 -3.96 19.69 -7.76
C PHE A 224 -2.86 20.64 -7.34
N SER A 225 -3.12 21.96 -7.45
CA SER A 225 -2.31 22.96 -6.75
C SER A 225 -2.56 22.87 -5.23
N LEU A 226 -1.65 23.42 -4.45
CA LEU A 226 -1.84 23.53 -3.00
C LEU A 226 -3.11 24.32 -2.64
N GLU A 227 -3.43 25.35 -3.42
CA GLU A 227 -4.65 26.17 -3.27
C GLU A 227 -5.92 25.33 -3.49
N ASP A 228 -5.89 24.37 -4.44
CA ASP A 228 -6.99 23.50 -4.79
C ASP A 228 -7.03 22.18 -4.01
N ALA A 229 -6.15 22.00 -3.03
CA ALA A 229 -6.04 20.76 -2.23
C ALA A 229 -7.39 20.29 -1.65
N LYS A 230 -8.28 21.22 -1.29
CA LYS A 230 -9.62 20.93 -0.80
C LYS A 230 -10.43 20.09 -1.78
N GLN A 231 -10.32 20.35 -3.08
CA GLN A 231 -11.03 19.59 -4.11
C GLN A 231 -10.55 18.12 -4.14
N GLY A 232 -9.24 17.90 -3.96
CA GLY A 232 -8.65 16.56 -3.83
C GLY A 232 -9.22 15.80 -2.62
N TYR A 233 -9.34 16.43 -1.47
CA TYR A 233 -9.94 15.83 -0.28
C TYR A 233 -11.43 15.52 -0.46
N GLU A 234 -12.19 16.41 -1.11
CA GLU A 234 -13.60 16.17 -1.42
C GLU A 234 -13.77 14.95 -2.35
N LEU A 235 -12.90 14.79 -3.34
CA LEU A 235 -12.89 13.62 -4.22
C LEU A 235 -12.57 12.33 -3.45
N MET A 236 -11.58 12.38 -2.53
CA MET A 236 -11.29 11.26 -1.63
C MET A 236 -12.49 10.89 -0.76
N HIS A 237 -13.17 11.86 -0.20
CA HIS A 237 -14.34 11.63 0.67
C HIS A 237 -15.49 10.95 -0.08
N LYS A 238 -15.72 11.30 -1.34
CA LYS A 238 -16.71 10.65 -2.21
C LYS A 238 -16.36 9.19 -2.54
N GLY A 239 -15.10 8.81 -2.40
CA GLY A 239 -14.60 7.46 -2.71
C GLY A 239 -14.40 7.18 -4.20
N ASP A 240 -14.51 8.17 -5.07
CA ASP A 240 -14.36 8.05 -6.54
C ASP A 240 -12.88 8.15 -6.95
N ILE A 241 -12.05 7.29 -6.35
CA ILE A 241 -10.60 7.32 -6.58
C ILE A 241 -10.14 6.04 -7.26
N GLN A 242 -9.29 6.22 -8.27
CA GLN A 242 -8.55 5.18 -8.98
C GLN A 242 -7.07 5.57 -9.02
N GLY A 243 -6.30 5.14 -8.03
CA GLY A 243 -4.87 5.48 -7.90
C GLY A 243 -4.60 6.56 -6.86
N LYS A 244 -3.78 7.55 -7.24
CA LYS A 244 -3.31 8.61 -6.36
C LYS A 244 -3.81 9.98 -6.80
N LEU A 245 -4.08 10.83 -5.82
CA LEU A 245 -4.19 12.28 -6.00
C LEU A 245 -2.91 12.91 -5.48
N VAL A 246 -2.36 13.86 -6.22
CA VAL A 246 -1.12 14.55 -5.87
C VAL A 246 -1.41 16.04 -5.73
N ILE A 247 -0.83 16.66 -4.71
CA ILE A 247 -0.89 18.09 -4.46
C ILE A 247 0.52 18.65 -4.67
N VAL A 248 0.63 19.69 -5.47
CA VAL A 248 1.88 20.41 -5.75
C VAL A 248 1.80 21.83 -5.24
N PRO A 249 2.92 22.39 -4.71
CA PRO A 249 2.98 23.79 -4.28
C PRO A 249 2.76 24.78 -5.41
#